data_9763f338d9d6c95e947edac49b92c0c6
#
_entry.id   9763f338d9d6c95e947edac49b92c0c6
#
_cell.length_a   1.000
_cell.length_b   1.000
_cell.length_c   1.000
_cell.angle_alpha   90.00
_cell.angle_beta   90.00
_cell.angle_gamma   90.00
#
_symmetry.space_group_name_H-M   'P 1'
#
loop_
_entity.id
_entity.type
_entity.pdbx_description
1 polymer ?
#
loop_
_entity_poly.entity_id
_entity_poly.type
_entity_poly.pdbx_seq_one_letter_code
_entity_poly.pdbx_strand_id
1 'polypeptide(L)'
;MTIEQIQGNLYGYLDDFAPLNFRFIRYPDQAVTATETATGQAFECFGRCELGALASDGQGRVWLLVRDRESFEGRARVFANATLAQFVACYCRFVASIYRLKSQMQAAWDGLEAEAADLAAQIEWIEANTTEAGSFWAHLVYLIEDDYFCYHLPLSQYMEDGRWGG
;
A
#
# COMPACT_ATOMS: atom_id res chain seq x y z
N MET A 1 0.27 1.51 17.39
CA MET A 1 1.12 0.45 16.78
C MET A 1 2.40 1.07 16.25
N THR A 2 3.56 0.48 16.52
CA THR A 2 4.84 1.01 16.04
C THR A 2 5.24 0.34 14.72
N ILE A 3 6.18 0.97 13.99
CA ILE A 3 6.69 0.41 12.72
C ILE A 3 7.38 -0.93 12.97
N GLU A 4 8.12 -1.06 14.07
CA GLU A 4 8.79 -2.29 14.45
C GLU A 4 7.80 -3.42 14.74
N GLN A 5 6.65 -3.10 15.36
CA GLN A 5 5.56 -4.07 15.55
C GLN A 5 4.97 -4.53 14.22
N ILE A 6 4.75 -3.62 13.26
CA ILE A 6 4.27 -3.94 11.92
C ILE A 6 5.29 -4.82 11.19
N GLN A 7 6.57 -4.45 11.20
CA GLN A 7 7.65 -5.21 10.56
C GLN A 7 7.80 -6.61 11.17
N GLY A 8 7.65 -6.73 12.49
CA GLY A 8 7.77 -8.01 13.19
C GLY A 8 6.64 -8.99 12.90
N ASN A 9 5.48 -8.51 12.42
CA ASN A 9 4.32 -9.34 12.08
C ASN A 9 3.71 -8.95 10.72
N LEU A 10 4.56 -8.68 9.75
CA LEU A 10 4.14 -8.14 8.45
C LEU A 10 3.06 -9.00 7.76
N TYR A 11 3.25 -10.31 7.75
CA TYR A 11 2.29 -11.22 7.11
C TYR A 11 0.96 -11.30 7.84
N GLY A 12 0.94 -11.25 9.17
CA GLY A 12 -0.29 -11.15 9.95
C GLY A 12 -1.05 -9.88 9.64
N TYR A 13 -0.37 -8.74 9.63
CA TYR A 13 -1.01 -7.47 9.29
C TYR A 13 -1.49 -7.40 7.85
N LEU A 14 -0.77 -8.00 6.91
CA LEU A 14 -1.16 -8.03 5.51
C LEU A 14 -2.30 -9.02 5.25
N ASP A 15 -2.41 -10.07 6.03
CA ASP A 15 -3.50 -11.04 5.94
C ASP A 15 -4.77 -10.56 6.68
N ASP A 16 -4.62 -9.96 7.87
CA ASP A 16 -5.72 -9.60 8.77
C ASP A 16 -6.13 -8.13 8.69
N PHE A 17 -5.16 -7.25 8.44
CA PHE A 17 -5.37 -5.82 8.27
C PHE A 17 -4.77 -5.38 6.95
N ALA A 18 -5.60 -5.29 5.95
CA ALA A 18 -5.19 -4.83 4.64
C ALA A 18 -5.95 -3.57 4.28
N PRO A 19 -5.42 -2.36 4.58
CA PRO A 19 -5.90 -1.18 3.90
C PRO A 19 -5.86 -1.48 2.40
N LEU A 20 -6.96 -1.29 1.67
CA LEU A 20 -7.10 -1.69 0.27
C LEU A 20 -7.05 -3.22 0.03
N ASN A 21 -7.43 -4.05 1.01
CA ASN A 21 -7.34 -5.50 0.89
C ASN A 21 -5.96 -5.99 0.39
N PHE A 22 -4.90 -5.40 0.91
CA PHE A 22 -3.55 -5.87 0.62
C PHE A 22 -3.36 -7.29 1.15
N ARG A 23 -2.85 -8.19 0.29
CA ARG A 23 -2.47 -9.54 0.69
C ARG A 23 -1.18 -9.93 0.01
N PHE A 24 -0.21 -10.43 0.78
CA PHE A 24 0.93 -11.12 0.20
C PHE A 24 0.54 -12.54 -0.21
N ILE A 25 0.94 -12.95 -1.39
CA ILE A 25 0.86 -14.34 -1.81
C ILE A 25 1.99 -15.05 -1.08
N ARG A 26 1.66 -16.00 -0.18
CA ARG A 26 2.68 -16.76 0.54
C ARG A 26 3.51 -17.58 -0.46
N TYR A 27 4.79 -17.30 -0.50
CA TYR A 27 5.77 -18.09 -1.24
C TYR A 27 6.21 -19.28 -0.36
N PRO A 28 6.40 -20.51 -0.86
CA PRO A 28 6.47 -20.96 -2.26
C PRO A 28 5.13 -21.47 -2.83
N ASP A 29 4.04 -21.46 -2.09
CA ASP A 29 2.85 -22.23 -2.40
C ASP A 29 2.04 -21.70 -3.60
N GLN A 30 2.29 -20.47 -4.04
CA GLN A 30 1.56 -19.84 -5.16
C GLN A 30 2.45 -18.83 -5.92
N ALA A 31 3.46 -19.30 -6.62
CA ALA A 31 4.18 -18.44 -7.56
C ALA A 31 3.27 -18.13 -8.76
N VAL A 32 2.80 -16.90 -8.87
CA VAL A 32 2.01 -16.44 -10.01
C VAL A 32 2.88 -15.54 -10.86
N THR A 33 3.11 -15.94 -12.11
CA THR A 33 3.81 -15.12 -13.10
C THR A 33 2.78 -14.45 -14.00
N ALA A 34 2.84 -13.12 -14.08
CA ALA A 34 2.09 -12.33 -15.07
C ALA A 34 3.03 -11.91 -16.21
N THR A 35 2.51 -11.91 -17.44
CA THR A 35 3.27 -11.44 -18.60
C THR A 35 2.54 -10.28 -19.25
N GLU A 36 3.24 -9.16 -19.43
CA GLU A 36 2.70 -8.02 -20.15
C GLU A 36 2.63 -8.34 -21.65
N THR A 37 1.43 -8.38 -22.22
CA THR A 37 1.22 -8.81 -23.62
C THR A 37 1.94 -7.92 -24.63
N ALA A 38 2.02 -6.61 -24.36
CA ALA A 38 2.62 -5.65 -25.27
C ALA A 38 4.14 -5.76 -25.39
N THR A 39 4.83 -6.13 -24.31
CA THR A 39 6.30 -6.15 -24.23
C THR A 39 6.88 -7.54 -24.05
N GLY A 40 6.07 -8.53 -23.68
CA GLY A 40 6.52 -9.87 -23.30
C GLY A 40 7.24 -9.89 -21.93
N GLN A 41 7.26 -8.79 -21.19
CA GLN A 41 7.92 -8.72 -19.90
C GLN A 41 7.19 -9.57 -18.87
N ALA A 42 7.94 -10.44 -18.16
CA ALA A 42 7.41 -11.25 -17.09
C ALA A 42 7.57 -10.55 -15.73
N PHE A 43 6.59 -10.78 -14.86
CA PHE A 43 6.52 -10.27 -13.50
C PHE A 43 6.19 -11.41 -12.55
N GLU A 44 6.87 -11.49 -11.43
CA GLU A 44 6.58 -12.43 -10.35
C GLU A 44 5.67 -11.76 -9.33
N CYS A 45 4.41 -12.20 -9.24
CA CYS A 45 3.43 -11.64 -8.32
C CYS A 45 3.67 -12.18 -6.91
N PHE A 46 3.80 -11.27 -5.95
CA PHE A 46 3.99 -11.60 -4.53
C PHE A 46 2.86 -11.09 -3.64
N GLY A 47 1.94 -10.31 -4.19
CA GLY A 47 0.85 -9.75 -3.43
C GLY A 47 -0.26 -9.21 -4.33
N ARG A 48 -1.32 -8.75 -3.71
CA ARG A 48 -2.45 -8.10 -4.38
C ARG A 48 -3.11 -7.08 -3.47
N CYS A 49 -3.77 -6.11 -4.08
CA CYS A 49 -4.66 -5.17 -3.43
C CYS A 49 -5.86 -4.87 -4.34
N GLU A 50 -6.77 -4.02 -3.90
CA GLU A 50 -7.92 -3.61 -4.72
C GLU A 50 -7.51 -2.96 -6.03
N LEU A 51 -6.38 -2.25 -6.05
CA LEU A 51 -5.85 -1.57 -7.23
C LEU A 51 -5.26 -2.52 -8.28
N GLY A 52 -4.84 -3.73 -7.87
CA GLY A 52 -4.22 -4.69 -8.76
C GLY A 52 -3.30 -5.69 -8.09
N ALA A 53 -2.40 -6.30 -8.87
CA ALA A 53 -1.39 -7.22 -8.36
C ALA A 53 -0.07 -6.51 -8.12
N LEU A 54 0.57 -6.81 -6.98
CA LEU A 54 1.92 -6.38 -6.67
C LEU A 54 2.90 -7.42 -7.17
N ALA A 55 3.87 -6.98 -7.95
CA ALA A 55 4.79 -7.88 -8.61
C ALA A 55 6.21 -7.30 -8.71
N SER A 56 7.20 -8.17 -8.76
CA SER A 56 8.57 -7.81 -9.10
C SER A 56 8.90 -8.17 -10.55
N ASP A 57 9.70 -7.32 -11.19
CA ASP A 57 10.27 -7.65 -12.50
C ASP A 57 11.61 -8.39 -12.35
N GLY A 58 12.20 -8.80 -13.48
CA GLY A 58 13.49 -9.50 -13.50
C GLY A 58 14.69 -8.70 -12.95
N GLN A 59 14.50 -7.42 -12.64
CA GLN A 59 15.49 -6.54 -11.98
C GLN A 59 15.18 -6.33 -10.48
N GLY A 60 14.13 -6.96 -9.97
CA GLY A 60 13.70 -6.84 -8.58
C GLY A 60 12.92 -5.56 -8.26
N ARG A 61 12.59 -4.73 -9.26
CA ARG A 61 11.76 -3.55 -9.07
C ARG A 61 10.31 -3.94 -8.81
N VAL A 62 9.66 -3.21 -7.94
CA VAL A 62 8.27 -3.46 -7.55
C VAL A 62 7.32 -2.59 -8.35
N TRP A 63 6.29 -3.21 -8.85
CA TRP A 63 5.24 -2.63 -9.69
C TRP A 63 3.85 -3.01 -9.18
N LEU A 64 2.91 -2.09 -9.29
CA LEU A 64 1.49 -2.42 -9.33
C LEU A 64 1.12 -2.76 -10.77
N LEU A 65 0.65 -3.97 -11.01
CA LEU A 65 -0.02 -4.35 -12.27
C LEU A 65 -1.49 -3.95 -12.12
N VAL A 66 -1.87 -2.88 -12.80
CA VAL A 66 -3.13 -2.16 -12.56
C VAL A 66 -4.33 -2.97 -13.04
N ARG A 67 -5.31 -3.15 -12.15
CA ARG A 67 -6.59 -3.80 -12.46
C ARG A 67 -7.56 -2.83 -13.13
N ASP A 68 -7.75 -1.67 -12.52
CA ASP A 68 -8.59 -0.60 -13.04
C ASP A 68 -7.73 0.52 -13.61
N ARG A 69 -7.68 0.56 -14.94
CA ARG A 69 -6.83 1.52 -15.64
C ARG A 69 -7.32 2.96 -15.55
N GLU A 70 -8.59 3.19 -15.24
CA GLU A 70 -9.12 4.55 -15.10
C GLU A 70 -8.46 5.28 -13.93
N SER A 71 -8.21 4.57 -12.82
CA SER A 71 -7.52 5.11 -11.65
C SER A 71 -6.06 5.54 -11.92
N PHE A 72 -5.46 5.10 -13.01
CA PHE A 72 -4.06 5.37 -13.36
C PHE A 72 -3.87 5.84 -14.82
N GLU A 73 -4.79 6.65 -15.31
CA GLU A 73 -4.69 7.29 -16.64
C GLU A 73 -4.44 6.29 -17.80
N GLY A 74 -5.05 5.12 -17.75
CA GLY A 74 -4.91 4.08 -18.76
C GLY A 74 -3.64 3.22 -18.65
N ARG A 75 -2.78 3.47 -17.67
CA ARG A 75 -1.54 2.69 -17.49
C ARG A 75 -1.83 1.25 -17.12
N ALA A 76 -1.11 0.31 -17.71
CA ALA A 76 -1.20 -1.11 -17.37
C ALA A 76 -0.42 -1.46 -16.10
N ARG A 77 0.57 -0.65 -15.77
CA ARG A 77 1.41 -0.78 -14.58
C ARG A 77 1.89 0.56 -14.10
N VAL A 78 2.14 0.67 -12.79
CA VAL A 78 2.77 1.84 -12.17
C VAL A 78 3.92 1.39 -11.27
N PHE A 79 4.96 2.20 -11.22
CA PHE A 79 6.12 1.95 -10.38
C PHE A 79 5.75 2.13 -8.90
N ALA A 80 6.28 1.25 -8.05
CA ALA A 80 6.16 1.37 -6.62
C ALA A 80 7.53 1.60 -5.96
N ASN A 81 8.48 0.67 -6.10
CA ASN A 81 9.81 0.81 -5.49
C ASN A 81 10.89 0.09 -6.30
N ALA A 82 12.14 0.52 -6.13
CA ALA A 82 13.30 -0.13 -6.75
C ALA A 82 13.58 -1.53 -6.19
N THR A 83 13.17 -1.81 -4.95
CA THR A 83 13.35 -3.11 -4.31
C THR A 83 12.15 -3.50 -3.44
N LEU A 84 11.97 -4.80 -3.21
CA LEU A 84 10.95 -5.30 -2.29
C LEU A 84 11.18 -4.81 -0.85
N ALA A 85 12.43 -4.67 -0.42
CA ALA A 85 12.74 -4.17 0.92
C ALA A 85 12.27 -2.72 1.10
N GLN A 86 12.47 -1.85 0.11
CA GLN A 86 11.96 -0.48 0.13
C GLN A 86 10.43 -0.47 0.11
N PHE A 87 9.80 -1.29 -0.73
CA PHE A 87 8.34 -1.43 -0.74
C PHE A 87 7.79 -1.80 0.64
N VAL A 88 8.37 -2.80 1.30
CA VAL A 88 7.97 -3.21 2.67
C VAL A 88 8.15 -2.06 3.66
N ALA A 89 9.26 -1.34 3.59
CA ALA A 89 9.50 -0.19 4.46
C ALA A 89 8.45 0.93 4.24
N CYS A 90 8.16 1.29 3.00
CA CYS A 90 7.11 2.25 2.65
C CYS A 90 5.72 1.77 3.12
N TYR A 91 5.42 0.49 2.90
CA TYR A 91 4.15 -0.10 3.34
C TYR A 91 3.97 -0.03 4.86
N CYS A 92 5.01 -0.30 5.63
CA CYS A 92 4.96 -0.16 7.10
C CYS A 92 4.68 1.29 7.53
N ARG A 93 5.23 2.29 6.83
CA ARG A 93 4.91 3.70 7.08
C ARG A 93 3.46 4.02 6.77
N PHE A 94 2.98 3.55 5.64
CA PHE A 94 1.59 3.70 5.23
C PHE A 94 0.62 3.08 6.26
N VAL A 95 0.84 1.86 6.71
CA VAL A 95 0.01 1.22 7.74
C VAL A 95 0.05 2.00 9.04
N ALA A 96 1.22 2.46 9.49
CA ALA A 96 1.35 3.28 10.68
C ALA A 96 0.58 4.60 10.56
N SER A 97 0.60 5.23 9.38
CA SER A 97 -0.17 6.44 9.07
C SER A 97 -1.68 6.18 9.22
N ILE A 98 -2.18 5.10 8.62
CA ILE A 98 -3.61 4.71 8.75
C ILE A 98 -4.00 4.48 10.21
N TYR A 99 -3.14 3.86 11.02
CA TYR A 99 -3.40 3.70 12.45
C TYR A 99 -3.43 5.01 13.23
N ARG A 100 -2.55 5.97 12.91
CA ARG A 100 -2.58 7.30 13.53
C ARG A 100 -3.88 8.03 13.20
N LEU A 101 -4.27 8.04 11.93
CA LEU A 101 -5.55 8.62 11.50
C LEU A 101 -6.71 8.00 12.25
N LYS A 102 -6.73 6.68 12.36
CA LYS A 102 -7.78 5.96 13.06
C LYS A 102 -7.86 6.35 14.53
N SER A 103 -6.73 6.52 15.24
CA SER A 103 -6.71 6.93 16.64
C SER A 103 -7.20 8.36 16.85
N GLN A 104 -7.15 9.21 15.82
CA GLN A 104 -7.53 10.61 15.85
C GLN A 104 -8.96 10.87 15.33
N MET A 105 -9.63 9.88 14.76
CA MET A 105 -10.96 10.02 14.15
C MET A 105 -12.06 10.59 15.07
N GLN A 106 -11.85 10.61 16.37
CA GLN A 106 -12.77 11.26 17.32
C GLN A 106 -12.53 12.76 17.52
N ALA A 107 -11.45 13.31 16.98
CA ALA A 107 -10.97 14.66 17.33
C ALA A 107 -11.01 15.70 16.19
N ALA A 108 -11.60 15.39 15.04
CA ALA A 108 -11.69 16.25 13.85
C ALA A 108 -10.67 15.98 12.73
N TRP A 109 -11.19 16.04 11.55
CA TRP A 109 -10.65 15.79 10.21
C TRP A 109 -9.52 16.74 9.74
N ASP A 110 -9.11 17.66 10.58
CA ASP A 110 -8.14 18.73 10.24
C ASP A 110 -6.69 18.22 10.06
N GLY A 111 -6.46 16.92 10.23
CA GLY A 111 -5.12 16.32 10.18
C GLY A 111 -4.79 15.53 8.91
N LEU A 112 -5.71 15.35 7.97
CA LEU A 112 -5.50 14.46 6.79
C LEU A 112 -4.39 14.95 5.88
N GLU A 113 -4.39 16.23 5.53
CA GLU A 113 -3.36 16.85 4.70
C GLU A 113 -1.98 16.77 5.38
N ALA A 114 -1.91 17.01 6.69
CA ALA A 114 -0.67 16.93 7.44
C ALA A 114 -0.14 15.49 7.52
N GLU A 115 -1.01 14.51 7.73
CA GLU A 115 -0.65 13.09 7.76
C GLU A 115 -0.21 12.60 6.38
N ALA A 116 -0.90 13.02 5.31
CA ALA A 116 -0.53 12.71 3.93
C ALA A 116 0.85 13.28 3.59
N ALA A 117 1.11 14.55 3.96
CA ALA A 117 2.40 15.21 3.75
C ALA A 117 3.54 14.53 4.55
N ASP A 118 3.29 14.15 5.81
CA ASP A 118 4.25 13.44 6.64
C ASP A 118 4.57 12.05 6.06
N LEU A 119 3.55 11.31 5.62
CA LEU A 119 3.74 10.02 4.95
C LEU A 119 4.55 10.18 3.66
N ALA A 120 4.23 11.16 2.82
CA ALA A 120 4.97 11.42 1.59
C ALA A 120 6.45 11.69 1.90
N ALA A 121 6.76 12.53 2.88
CA ALA A 121 8.12 12.81 3.31
C ALA A 121 8.87 11.57 3.82
N GLN A 122 8.20 10.70 4.58
CA GLN A 122 8.79 9.44 5.05
C GLN A 122 9.08 8.46 3.91
N ILE A 123 8.20 8.38 2.92
CA ILE A 123 8.39 7.54 1.73
C ILE A 123 9.55 8.06 0.87
N GLU A 124 9.60 9.36 0.61
CA GLU A 124 10.69 10.01 -0.13
C GLU A 124 12.06 9.84 0.57
N TRP A 125 12.07 9.79 1.90
CA TRP A 125 13.30 9.51 2.65
C TRP A 125 13.79 8.06 2.46
N ILE A 126 12.88 7.10 2.25
CA ILE A 126 13.22 5.69 1.96
C ILE A 126 13.72 5.55 0.52
N GLU A 127 13.05 6.21 -0.42
CA GLU A 127 13.40 6.19 -1.84
C GLU A 127 12.93 7.46 -2.53
N ALA A 128 13.86 8.25 -3.04
CA ALA A 128 13.56 9.50 -3.72
C ALA A 128 12.70 9.30 -4.99
N ASN A 129 11.85 10.26 -5.28
CA ASN A 129 10.94 10.31 -6.43
C ASN A 129 9.84 9.22 -6.45
N THR A 130 9.61 8.55 -5.35
CA THR A 130 8.58 7.50 -5.25
C THR A 130 7.17 8.06 -5.10
N THR A 131 7.03 9.32 -4.69
CA THR A 131 5.74 10.03 -4.59
C THR A 131 5.50 10.98 -5.77
N GLU A 132 6.25 10.85 -6.87
CA GLU A 132 5.96 11.57 -8.10
C GLU A 132 4.57 11.25 -8.65
N ALA A 133 3.94 12.24 -9.27
CA ALA A 133 2.59 12.12 -9.82
C ALA A 133 2.42 10.88 -10.71
N GLY A 134 1.38 10.10 -10.43
CA GLY A 134 1.08 8.86 -11.14
C GLY A 134 1.88 7.63 -10.67
N SER A 135 2.65 7.72 -9.59
CA SER A 135 3.25 6.58 -8.92
C SER A 135 2.23 5.89 -8.00
N PHE A 136 2.56 4.66 -7.56
CA PHE A 136 1.75 3.92 -6.61
C PHE A 136 1.59 4.67 -5.28
N TRP A 137 2.69 5.19 -4.73
CA TRP A 137 2.68 5.88 -3.45
C TRP A 137 2.03 7.25 -3.51
N ALA A 138 2.20 8.00 -4.62
CA ALA A 138 1.46 9.24 -4.83
C ALA A 138 -0.05 9.02 -4.77
N HIS A 139 -0.53 7.92 -5.37
CA HIS A 139 -1.95 7.57 -5.32
C HIS A 139 -2.42 7.24 -3.89
N LEU A 140 -1.64 6.49 -3.11
CA LEU A 140 -2.02 6.18 -1.72
C LEU A 140 -1.97 7.40 -0.80
N VAL A 141 -1.00 8.29 -0.98
CA VAL A 141 -0.93 9.59 -0.27
C VAL A 141 -2.17 10.42 -0.58
N TYR A 142 -2.54 10.51 -1.87
CA TYR A 142 -3.76 11.22 -2.28
C TYR A 142 -5.03 10.61 -1.66
N LEU A 143 -5.13 9.29 -1.56
CA LEU A 143 -6.28 8.65 -0.92
C LEU A 143 -6.39 8.96 0.58
N ILE A 144 -5.28 9.23 1.26
CA ILE A 144 -5.30 9.72 2.65
C ILE A 144 -5.83 11.15 2.68
N GLU A 145 -5.30 12.03 1.83
CA GLU A 145 -5.70 13.42 1.74
C GLU A 145 -7.19 13.57 1.38
N ASP A 146 -7.69 12.73 0.45
CA ASP A 146 -9.09 12.70 -0.01
C ASP A 146 -10.03 11.91 0.92
N ASP A 147 -9.54 11.56 2.11
CA ASP A 147 -10.35 10.89 3.14
C ASP A 147 -10.91 9.51 2.77
N TYR A 148 -10.38 8.88 1.73
CA TYR A 148 -10.86 7.59 1.23
C TYR A 148 -10.89 6.52 2.32
N PHE A 149 -9.86 6.46 3.17
CA PHE A 149 -9.71 5.41 4.18
C PHE A 149 -10.67 5.54 5.36
N CYS A 150 -11.25 6.69 5.56
CA CYS A 150 -12.21 6.92 6.63
C CYS A 150 -13.60 6.42 6.26
N TYR A 151 -13.98 6.50 4.98
CA TYR A 151 -15.33 6.14 4.51
C TYR A 151 -15.43 4.78 3.82
N HIS A 152 -14.38 4.32 3.17
CA HIS A 152 -14.45 3.21 2.22
C HIS A 152 -13.79 1.92 2.70
N LEU A 153 -13.06 1.96 3.82
CA LEU A 153 -12.50 0.75 4.39
C LEU A 153 -13.37 0.20 5.51
N PRO A 154 -13.46 -1.12 5.63
CA PRO A 154 -14.11 -1.79 6.76
C PRO A 154 -13.34 -1.57 8.08
N LEU A 155 -12.55 -0.51 8.19
CA LEU A 155 -11.92 -0.05 9.43
C LEU A 155 -12.98 0.17 10.52
N SER A 156 -14.18 0.64 10.15
CA SER A 156 -15.32 0.76 11.04
C SER A 156 -15.76 -0.60 11.60
N GLN A 157 -15.80 -1.65 10.80
CA GLN A 157 -16.17 -3.00 11.27
C GLN A 157 -15.14 -3.56 12.26
N TYR A 158 -13.86 -3.32 12.03
CA TYR A 158 -12.80 -3.75 12.96
C TYR A 158 -12.80 -2.94 14.25
N MET A 159 -13.30 -1.71 14.25
CA MET A 159 -13.47 -0.89 15.45
C MET A 159 -14.64 -1.35 16.31
N GLU A 160 -15.74 -1.77 15.69
CA GLU A 160 -16.91 -2.27 16.39
C GLU A 160 -16.67 -3.63 17.05
N ASP A 161 -15.84 -4.48 16.43
CA ASP A 161 -15.53 -5.82 16.94
C ASP A 161 -14.50 -5.84 18.09
N GLY A 162 -14.00 -4.69 18.54
CA GLY A 162 -13.07 -4.60 19.69
C GLY A 162 -11.71 -5.29 19.49
N ARG A 163 -11.38 -5.74 18.30
CA ARG A 163 -10.16 -6.51 18.00
C ARG A 163 -8.86 -5.71 18.09
N TRP A 164 -8.96 -4.43 18.38
CA TRP A 164 -7.83 -3.50 18.42
C TRP A 164 -7.55 -2.90 19.81
N GLY A 165 -8.23 -3.42 20.84
CA GLY A 165 -8.05 -3.06 22.25
C GLY A 165 -7.16 -4.08 22.95
N GLY A 166 -5.87 -4.05 22.68
CA GLY A 166 -4.88 -4.85 23.38
C GLY A 166 -3.51 -4.16 23.31
#